data_c3ceace965f78f13303dc0d529375b69
#
_entry.id   c3ceace965f78f13303dc0d529375b69
#
_cell.length_a   1.000
_cell.length_b   1.000
_cell.length_c   1.000
_cell.angle_alpha   90.00
_cell.angle_beta   90.00
_cell.angle_gamma   90.00
#
_symmetry.space_group_name_H-M   'P 1'
#
loop_
_entity.id
_entity.type
_entity.pdbx_description
1 polymer ?
#
loop_
_entity_poly.entity_id
_entity_poly.type
_entity_poly.pdbx_seq_one_letter_code
_entity_poly.pdbx_strand_id
1 'polypeptide(L)'
;QTSKIEDEANELTDYLRDSLHCDVVTVELMHNTEKYIGGYHKRFYDESFPSVNTAEGVQFNCKDYQCIPTNLFPIIGYMLKNKFEWFPSMKEITKIDAGYAKILKDYKCIALGMRAMKTSKGEDLGILTVSWREGHSDRIPELSVIQEKMTEIASKLEVLLDMSDYD
;
A
#
# COMPACT_ATOMS: atom_id res chain seq x y z
N GLN A 1 -9.90 -20.78 2.31
CA GLN A 1 -9.64 -20.15 1.03
C GLN A 1 -9.20 -18.72 1.24
N THR A 2 -10.12 -17.88 1.79
CA THR A 2 -9.80 -16.48 2.08
C THR A 2 -8.65 -16.38 3.07
N SER A 3 -8.65 -17.20 4.12
CA SER A 3 -7.58 -17.15 5.12
C SER A 3 -6.23 -17.60 4.54
N LYS A 4 -6.23 -18.55 3.61
CA LYS A 4 -5.00 -18.98 2.95
C LYS A 4 -4.41 -17.85 2.08
N ILE A 5 -5.26 -17.14 1.35
CA ILE A 5 -4.83 -16.01 0.52
C ILE A 5 -4.28 -14.89 1.40
N GLU A 6 -4.97 -14.60 2.51
CA GLU A 6 -4.50 -13.62 3.49
C GLU A 6 -3.13 -13.99 4.04
N ASP A 7 -2.94 -15.27 4.39
CA ASP A 7 -1.67 -15.76 4.92
C ASP A 7 -0.56 -15.60 3.88
N GLU A 8 -0.81 -15.97 2.63
CA GLU A 8 0.16 -15.82 1.55
C GLU A 8 0.49 -14.35 1.27
N ALA A 9 -0.53 -13.48 1.28
CA ALA A 9 -0.32 -12.06 1.10
C ALA A 9 0.52 -11.48 2.24
N ASN A 10 0.23 -11.88 3.48
CA ASN A 10 0.99 -11.44 4.64
C ASN A 10 2.44 -11.93 4.60
N GLU A 11 2.69 -13.12 4.10
CA GLU A 11 4.06 -13.60 3.89
C GLU A 11 4.82 -12.71 2.91
N LEU A 12 4.15 -12.27 1.86
CA LEU A 12 4.77 -11.37 0.87
C LEU A 12 5.06 -9.99 1.45
N THR A 13 4.14 -9.44 2.22
CA THR A 13 4.37 -8.13 2.86
C THR A 13 5.43 -8.21 3.94
N ASP A 14 5.49 -9.31 4.70
CA ASP A 14 6.55 -9.54 5.68
C ASP A 14 7.91 -9.64 5.01
N TYR A 15 8.00 -10.38 3.90
CA TYR A 15 9.23 -10.50 3.15
C TYR A 15 9.71 -9.13 2.65
N LEU A 16 8.78 -8.33 2.14
CA LEU A 16 9.11 -6.99 1.64
C LEU A 16 9.60 -6.07 2.76
N ARG A 17 8.93 -6.12 3.93
CA ARG A 17 9.36 -5.32 5.08
C ARG A 17 10.79 -5.67 5.50
N ASP A 18 11.09 -6.96 5.59
CA ASP A 18 12.44 -7.42 5.95
C ASP A 18 13.46 -7.02 4.89
N SER A 19 13.13 -7.18 3.61
CA SER A 19 14.04 -6.88 2.50
C SER A 19 14.41 -5.40 2.44
N LEU A 20 13.47 -4.53 2.77
CA LEU A 20 13.67 -3.08 2.67
C LEU A 20 14.02 -2.44 4.01
N HIS A 21 14.01 -3.20 5.11
CA HIS A 21 14.21 -2.68 6.46
C HIS A 21 13.25 -1.51 6.76
N CYS A 22 12.04 -1.60 6.25
CA CYS A 22 11.03 -0.58 6.48
C CYS A 22 10.18 -0.91 7.70
N ASP A 23 9.33 0.01 8.10
CA ASP A 23 8.57 -0.10 9.34
C ASP A 23 7.14 -0.58 9.13
N VAL A 24 6.54 -0.24 8.00
CA VAL A 24 5.17 -0.67 7.67
C VAL A 24 5.09 -1.00 6.18
N VAL A 25 4.47 -2.14 5.89
CA VAL A 25 4.05 -2.49 4.53
C VAL A 25 2.57 -2.79 4.59
N THR A 26 1.80 -2.20 3.69
CA THR A 26 0.37 -2.50 3.56
C THR A 26 -0.03 -2.50 2.10
N VAL A 27 -1.22 -3.02 1.84
CA VAL A 27 -1.88 -2.93 0.54
C VAL A 27 -3.19 -2.18 0.74
N GLU A 28 -3.35 -1.09 0.01
CA GLU A 28 -4.65 -0.41 -0.09
C GLU A 28 -5.45 -1.19 -1.13
N LEU A 29 -6.21 -2.18 -0.68
CA LEU A 29 -6.92 -3.12 -1.54
C LEU A 29 -8.27 -2.52 -1.96
N MET A 30 -8.45 -2.36 -3.26
CA MET A 30 -9.64 -1.71 -3.78
C MET A 30 -10.78 -2.68 -3.97
N HIS A 31 -12.00 -2.22 -3.68
CA HIS A 31 -13.21 -3.02 -3.80
C HIS A 31 -14.44 -2.15 -4.00
N ASN A 32 -15.53 -2.81 -4.37
CA ASN A 32 -16.86 -2.26 -4.29
C ASN A 32 -17.62 -3.02 -3.19
N THR A 33 -18.31 -2.30 -2.31
CA THR A 33 -19.06 -2.94 -1.22
C THR A 33 -20.28 -3.70 -1.73
N GLU A 34 -20.74 -3.36 -2.94
CA GLU A 34 -21.86 -4.04 -3.59
C GLU A 34 -21.46 -4.43 -5.01
N LYS A 35 -22.11 -5.45 -5.55
CA LYS A 35 -21.95 -5.79 -6.95
C LYS A 35 -22.42 -4.62 -7.80
N TYR A 36 -21.48 -3.92 -8.36
CA TYR A 36 -21.72 -2.75 -9.17
C TYR A 36 -21.67 -3.13 -10.64
N ILE A 37 -22.82 -3.02 -11.31
CA ILE A 37 -22.90 -3.31 -12.74
C ILE A 37 -22.45 -2.07 -13.52
N GLY A 38 -21.38 -2.23 -14.32
CA GLY A 38 -20.88 -1.17 -15.17
C GLY A 38 -19.91 -0.20 -14.51
N GLY A 39 -19.43 -0.50 -13.31
CA GLY A 39 -18.42 0.32 -12.66
C GLY A 39 -17.02 0.02 -13.19
N TYR A 40 -16.37 1.02 -13.78
CA TYR A 40 -14.98 0.90 -14.24
C TYR A 40 -13.98 1.20 -13.14
N HIS A 41 -14.43 1.83 -12.05
CA HIS A 41 -13.56 2.23 -10.94
C HIS A 41 -14.11 1.67 -9.64
N LYS A 42 -13.24 1.07 -8.86
CA LYS A 42 -13.59 0.61 -7.52
C LYS A 42 -13.71 1.83 -6.61
N ARG A 43 -14.76 1.85 -5.82
CA ARG A 43 -15.19 3.03 -5.07
C ARG A 43 -14.57 3.13 -3.69
N PHE A 44 -14.05 2.02 -3.16
CA PHE A 44 -13.54 1.95 -1.80
C PHE A 44 -12.22 1.20 -1.75
N TYR A 45 -11.46 1.43 -0.70
CA TYR A 45 -10.31 0.61 -0.41
C TYR A 45 -10.22 0.30 1.09
N ASP A 46 -9.57 -0.81 1.40
CA ASP A 46 -9.24 -1.20 2.76
C ASP A 46 -7.74 -1.31 2.88
N GLU A 47 -7.18 -0.82 3.98
CA GLU A 47 -5.80 -1.15 4.34
C GLU A 47 -5.75 -2.63 4.68
N SER A 48 -4.90 -3.38 4.02
CA SER A 48 -4.91 -4.84 4.05
C SER A 48 -3.49 -5.41 4.18
N PHE A 49 -3.42 -6.64 4.67
CA PHE A 49 -2.19 -7.43 4.75
C PHE A 49 -1.03 -6.69 5.40
N PRO A 50 -1.24 -6.08 6.58
CA PRO A 50 -0.20 -5.25 7.20
C PRO A 50 0.98 -6.08 7.67
N SER A 51 2.17 -5.56 7.44
CA SER A 51 3.39 -6.05 8.09
C SER A 51 4.01 -4.86 8.80
N VAL A 52 4.08 -4.95 10.12
CA VAL A 52 4.44 -3.81 10.98
C VAL A 52 5.62 -4.19 11.87
N ASN A 53 6.58 -3.28 11.98
CA ASN A 53 7.76 -3.46 12.83
C ASN A 53 7.41 -3.27 14.31
N THR A 54 6.59 -4.18 14.83
CA THR A 54 6.10 -4.11 16.21
C THR A 54 7.22 -4.31 17.22
N ALA A 55 8.29 -5.03 16.84
CA ALA A 55 9.44 -5.25 17.73
C ALA A 55 10.11 -3.93 18.12
N GLU A 56 10.01 -2.90 17.30
CA GLU A 56 10.57 -1.58 17.59
C GLU A 56 9.49 -0.56 17.97
N GLY A 57 8.31 -1.04 18.36
CA GLY A 57 7.26 -0.19 18.88
C GLY A 57 6.45 0.55 17.82
N VAL A 58 6.57 0.18 16.55
CA VAL A 58 5.76 0.79 15.49
C VAL A 58 4.32 0.31 15.64
N GLN A 59 3.38 1.24 15.54
CA GLN A 59 1.96 0.95 15.63
C GLN A 59 1.25 1.39 14.37
N PHE A 60 0.43 0.51 13.83
CA PHE A 60 -0.45 0.81 12.71
C PHE A 60 -1.65 -0.10 12.78
N ASN A 61 -2.85 0.47 12.82
CA ASN A 61 -4.08 -0.30 12.95
C ASN A 61 -4.90 -0.23 11.66
N CYS A 62 -4.87 -1.29 10.88
CA CYS A 62 -5.66 -1.39 9.65
C CYS A 62 -7.16 -1.25 9.87
N LYS A 63 -7.67 -1.61 11.05
CA LYS A 63 -9.11 -1.55 11.34
C LYS A 63 -9.66 -0.13 11.26
N ASP A 64 -8.79 0.87 11.45
CA ASP A 64 -9.19 2.27 11.38
C ASP A 64 -9.38 2.76 9.93
N TYR A 65 -8.93 1.96 8.96
CA TYR A 65 -8.90 2.36 7.55
C TYR A 65 -9.56 1.33 6.66
N GLN A 66 -10.86 1.10 6.90
CA GLN A 66 -11.67 0.17 6.12
C GLN A 66 -12.76 0.93 5.39
N CYS A 67 -13.12 0.47 4.19
CA CYS A 67 -14.15 1.08 3.35
C CYS A 67 -13.94 2.58 3.15
N ILE A 68 -12.70 2.97 2.88
CA ILE A 68 -12.37 4.36 2.61
C ILE A 68 -12.74 4.69 1.16
N PRO A 69 -13.54 5.73 0.91
CA PRO A 69 -13.83 6.12 -0.48
C PRO A 69 -12.55 6.46 -1.22
N THR A 70 -12.39 5.90 -2.42
CA THR A 70 -11.15 6.09 -3.20
C THR A 70 -10.95 7.55 -3.59
N ASN A 71 -12.02 8.34 -3.65
CA ASN A 71 -11.93 9.75 -3.98
C ASN A 71 -11.72 10.67 -2.76
N LEU A 72 -11.65 10.09 -1.55
CA LEU A 72 -11.43 10.88 -0.34
C LEU A 72 -10.02 11.47 -0.31
N PHE A 73 -9.04 10.70 -0.78
CA PHE A 73 -7.65 11.13 -0.79
C PHE A 73 -7.15 11.27 -2.23
N PRO A 74 -6.83 12.50 -2.68
CA PRO A 74 -6.34 12.74 -4.04
C PRO A 74 -5.13 11.90 -4.45
N ILE A 75 -4.28 11.51 -3.50
CA ILE A 75 -3.10 10.71 -3.79
C ILE A 75 -3.46 9.35 -4.39
N ILE A 76 -4.63 8.81 -4.05
CA ILE A 76 -5.07 7.52 -4.60
C ILE A 76 -5.24 7.64 -6.11
N GLY A 77 -6.00 8.62 -6.58
CA GLY A 77 -6.17 8.87 -8.01
C GLY A 77 -4.86 9.19 -8.71
N TYR A 78 -3.99 9.94 -8.03
CA TYR A 78 -2.66 10.23 -8.54
C TYR A 78 -1.87 8.94 -8.78
N MET A 79 -1.87 8.03 -7.82
CA MET A 79 -1.12 6.76 -7.94
C MET A 79 -1.72 5.83 -8.99
N LEU A 80 -3.02 5.86 -9.20
CA LEU A 80 -3.64 5.04 -10.24
C LEU A 80 -3.19 5.43 -11.65
N LYS A 81 -2.73 6.67 -11.81
CA LYS A 81 -2.18 7.18 -13.08
C LYS A 81 -0.67 7.03 -13.16
N ASN A 82 0.00 7.00 -12.02
CA ASN A 82 1.46 6.96 -11.92
C ASN A 82 1.86 5.65 -11.24
N LYS A 83 2.37 4.74 -11.99
CA LYS A 83 2.58 3.35 -11.58
C LYS A 83 3.42 3.18 -10.31
N PHE A 84 4.46 3.99 -10.14
CA PHE A 84 5.35 3.95 -8.99
C PHE A 84 5.76 5.37 -8.61
N GLU A 85 5.79 5.64 -7.30
CA GLU A 85 6.29 6.90 -6.77
C GLU A 85 7.09 6.66 -5.50
N TRP A 86 8.18 7.40 -5.39
CA TRP A 86 8.98 7.47 -4.19
C TRP A 86 8.85 8.86 -3.57
N PHE A 87 8.44 8.92 -2.31
CA PHE A 87 8.28 10.17 -1.58
C PHE A 87 9.33 10.21 -0.47
N PRO A 88 10.47 10.91 -0.68
CA PRO A 88 11.55 10.95 0.31
C PRO A 88 11.21 11.75 1.56
N SER A 89 10.14 12.53 1.53
CA SER A 89 9.69 13.29 2.69
C SER A 89 8.17 13.53 2.61
N MET A 90 7.59 13.89 3.74
CA MET A 90 6.16 14.22 3.81
C MET A 90 5.83 15.50 3.04
N LYS A 91 6.83 16.32 2.76
CA LYS A 91 6.66 17.56 1.99
C LYS A 91 6.14 17.25 0.57
N GLU A 92 6.67 16.24 -0.07
CA GLU A 92 6.24 15.84 -1.42
C GLU A 92 4.80 15.33 -1.41
N ILE A 93 4.44 14.57 -0.39
CA ILE A 93 3.07 14.07 -0.26
C ILE A 93 2.10 15.22 0.03
N THR A 94 2.49 16.17 0.87
CA THR A 94 1.66 17.33 1.20
C THR A 94 1.25 18.12 -0.04
N LYS A 95 2.12 18.19 -1.03
CA LYS A 95 1.82 18.91 -2.29
C LYS A 95 0.69 18.25 -3.08
N ILE A 96 0.56 16.94 -2.95
CA ILE A 96 -0.47 16.15 -3.65
C ILE A 96 -1.70 16.04 -2.79
N ASP A 97 -1.52 15.78 -1.49
CA ASP A 97 -2.60 15.43 -0.58
C ASP A 97 -2.21 15.76 0.86
N ALA A 98 -2.60 16.93 1.31
CA ALA A 98 -2.26 17.39 2.67
C ALA A 98 -2.94 16.54 3.76
N GLY A 99 -4.15 16.05 3.49
CA GLY A 99 -4.88 15.20 4.43
C GLY A 99 -4.21 13.85 4.65
N TYR A 100 -3.79 13.23 3.56
CA TYR A 100 -3.08 11.95 3.64
C TYR A 100 -1.72 12.12 4.34
N ALA A 101 -1.00 13.19 4.00
CA ALA A 101 0.28 13.51 4.63
C ALA A 101 0.13 13.70 6.14
N LYS A 102 -0.97 14.32 6.58
CA LYS A 102 -1.23 14.52 8.00
C LYS A 102 -1.40 13.19 8.74
N ILE A 103 -2.13 12.26 8.15
CA ILE A 103 -2.29 10.91 8.73
C ILE A 103 -0.93 10.22 8.87
N LEU A 104 -0.12 10.29 7.81
CA LEU A 104 1.22 9.68 7.84
C LEU A 104 2.10 10.32 8.92
N LYS A 105 2.04 11.63 9.07
CA LYS A 105 2.80 12.35 10.11
C LYS A 105 2.36 11.93 11.51
N ASP A 106 1.07 11.66 11.71
CA ASP A 106 0.56 11.18 12.99
C ASP A 106 1.13 9.80 13.32
N TYR A 107 1.46 8.99 12.31
CA TYR A 107 2.17 7.73 12.47
C TYR A 107 3.69 7.88 12.45
N LYS A 108 4.19 9.13 12.45
CA LYS A 108 5.61 9.45 12.44
C LYS A 108 6.35 8.95 11.19
N CYS A 109 5.65 8.83 10.09
CA CYS A 109 6.22 8.45 8.81
C CYS A 109 7.11 9.58 8.27
N ILE A 110 8.27 9.22 7.73
CA ILE A 110 9.20 10.20 7.15
C ILE A 110 9.38 10.00 5.64
N ALA A 111 9.15 8.79 5.15
CA ALA A 111 9.33 8.47 3.74
C ALA A 111 8.40 7.34 3.34
N LEU A 112 7.93 7.36 2.10
CA LEU A 112 6.91 6.44 1.61
C LEU A 112 7.18 6.06 0.16
N GLY A 113 7.07 4.76 -0.14
CA GLY A 113 7.03 4.27 -1.50
C GLY A 113 5.65 3.72 -1.80
N MET A 114 5.14 3.98 -3.00
CA MET A 114 3.82 3.50 -3.43
C MET A 114 3.91 2.89 -4.82
N ARG A 115 3.24 1.76 -5.00
CA ARG A 115 3.19 1.06 -6.28
C ARG A 115 1.77 0.63 -6.59
N ALA A 116 1.19 1.16 -7.67
CA ALA A 116 -0.13 0.75 -8.11
C ALA A 116 -0.09 -0.67 -8.70
N MET A 117 -1.12 -1.46 -8.41
CA MET A 117 -1.27 -2.83 -8.90
C MET A 117 -2.52 -2.95 -9.74
N LYS A 118 -2.45 -3.78 -10.77
CA LYS A 118 -3.55 -4.02 -11.70
C LYS A 118 -3.84 -5.51 -11.80
N THR A 119 -5.07 -5.85 -12.14
CA THR A 119 -5.44 -7.21 -12.53
C THR A 119 -4.89 -7.52 -13.92
N SER A 120 -4.95 -8.77 -14.34
CA SER A 120 -4.57 -9.19 -15.68
C SER A 120 -5.39 -8.50 -16.77
N LYS A 121 -6.58 -8.02 -16.42
CA LYS A 121 -7.48 -7.30 -17.33
C LYS A 121 -7.23 -5.79 -17.32
N GLY A 122 -6.23 -5.33 -16.55
CA GLY A 122 -5.90 -3.91 -16.45
C GLY A 122 -6.78 -3.11 -15.51
N GLU A 123 -7.59 -3.77 -14.69
CA GLU A 123 -8.43 -3.12 -13.69
C GLU A 123 -7.61 -2.78 -12.45
N ASP A 124 -8.02 -1.75 -11.74
CA ASP A 124 -7.36 -1.36 -10.49
C ASP A 124 -7.53 -2.43 -9.43
N LEU A 125 -6.42 -2.92 -8.88
CA LEU A 125 -6.41 -3.91 -7.82
C LEU A 125 -6.13 -3.27 -6.47
N GLY A 126 -5.17 -2.38 -6.41
CA GLY A 126 -4.78 -1.74 -5.18
C GLY A 126 -3.46 -1.00 -5.29
N ILE A 127 -2.96 -0.56 -4.15
CA ILE A 127 -1.69 0.15 -4.05
C ILE A 127 -0.86 -0.48 -2.94
N LEU A 128 0.34 -0.96 -3.29
CA LEU A 128 1.31 -1.47 -2.32
C LEU A 128 2.07 -0.28 -1.76
N THR A 129 2.16 -0.19 -0.42
CA THR A 129 2.87 0.91 0.23
C THR A 129 3.93 0.39 1.18
N VAL A 130 5.07 1.08 1.22
CA VAL A 130 6.15 0.83 2.18
C VAL A 130 6.53 2.16 2.82
N SER A 131 6.80 2.15 4.13
CA SER A 131 7.13 3.38 4.82
C SER A 131 8.18 3.20 5.91
N TRP A 132 8.89 4.28 6.21
CA TRP A 132 9.89 4.36 7.27
C TRP A 132 9.47 5.45 8.24
N ARG A 133 9.74 5.23 9.53
CA ARG A 133 9.36 6.16 10.59
C ARG A 133 10.54 7.03 11.02
N GLU A 134 10.25 8.04 11.83
CA GLU A 134 11.25 8.88 12.47
C GLU A 134 12.32 8.04 13.18
N GLY A 135 13.58 8.44 13.03
CA GLY A 135 14.71 7.75 13.61
C GLY A 135 15.27 6.63 12.76
N HIS A 136 14.60 6.26 11.66
CA HIS A 136 15.03 5.15 10.82
C HIS A 136 15.45 5.58 9.40
N SER A 137 15.75 6.85 9.21
CA SER A 137 16.17 7.36 7.89
C SER A 137 17.42 6.68 7.36
N ASP A 138 18.30 6.23 8.26
CA ASP A 138 19.54 5.54 7.89
C ASP A 138 19.31 4.12 7.34
N ARG A 139 18.10 3.58 7.51
CA ARG A 139 17.72 2.25 7.03
C ARG A 139 17.17 2.27 5.61
N ILE A 140 16.87 3.45 5.08
CA ILE A 140 16.24 3.57 3.76
C ILE A 140 17.24 3.13 2.69
N PRO A 141 16.93 2.09 1.90
CA PRO A 141 17.83 1.63 0.84
C PRO A 141 17.88 2.63 -0.32
N GLU A 142 18.75 2.39 -1.26
CA GLU A 142 18.77 3.14 -2.51
C GLU A 142 17.46 2.96 -3.27
N LEU A 143 17.06 3.97 -4.01
CA LEU A 143 15.78 3.97 -4.75
C LEU A 143 15.67 2.77 -5.70
N SER A 144 16.77 2.39 -6.37
CA SER A 144 16.76 1.24 -7.27
C SER A 144 16.37 -0.06 -6.56
N VAL A 145 16.83 -0.23 -5.31
CA VAL A 145 16.50 -1.40 -4.50
C VAL A 145 15.04 -1.37 -4.09
N ILE A 146 14.56 -0.20 -3.65
CA ILE A 146 13.16 -0.03 -3.26
C ILE A 146 12.25 -0.37 -4.44
N GLN A 147 12.53 0.19 -5.60
CA GLN A 147 11.72 -0.01 -6.80
C GLN A 147 11.72 -1.47 -7.25
N GLU A 148 12.89 -2.09 -7.26
CA GLU A 148 13.03 -3.50 -7.67
C GLU A 148 12.23 -4.43 -6.75
N LYS A 149 12.40 -4.25 -5.43
CA LYS A 149 11.71 -5.12 -4.45
C LYS A 149 10.20 -4.89 -4.44
N MET A 150 9.77 -3.65 -4.55
CA MET A 150 8.34 -3.35 -4.63
C MET A 150 7.73 -3.92 -5.91
N THR A 151 8.44 -3.83 -7.03
CA THR A 151 7.97 -4.41 -8.29
C THR A 151 7.84 -5.93 -8.19
N GLU A 152 8.83 -6.57 -7.59
CA GLU A 152 8.81 -8.03 -7.39
C GLU A 152 7.59 -8.46 -6.59
N ILE A 153 7.37 -7.83 -5.43
CA ILE A 153 6.28 -8.21 -4.54
C ILE A 153 4.92 -7.79 -5.10
N ALA A 154 4.84 -6.61 -5.73
CA ALA A 154 3.60 -6.19 -6.39
C ALA A 154 3.17 -7.20 -7.45
N SER A 155 4.11 -7.70 -8.26
CA SER A 155 3.81 -8.69 -9.29
C SER A 155 3.26 -9.98 -8.69
N LYS A 156 3.83 -10.44 -7.58
CA LYS A 156 3.35 -11.65 -6.90
C LYS A 156 1.98 -11.43 -6.26
N LEU A 157 1.76 -10.27 -5.67
CA LEU A 157 0.44 -9.92 -5.11
C LEU A 157 -0.61 -9.81 -6.21
N GLU A 158 -0.27 -9.24 -7.35
CA GLU A 158 -1.19 -9.15 -8.49
C GLU A 158 -1.68 -10.53 -8.92
N VAL A 159 -0.77 -11.50 -9.05
CA VAL A 159 -1.14 -12.87 -9.42
C VAL A 159 -2.00 -13.51 -8.33
N LEU A 160 -1.57 -13.40 -7.08
CA LEU A 160 -2.27 -14.02 -5.96
C LEU A 160 -3.69 -13.48 -5.80
N LEU A 161 -3.85 -12.16 -5.84
CA LEU A 161 -5.14 -11.52 -5.58
C LEU A 161 -6.06 -11.57 -6.79
N ASP A 162 -5.51 -11.59 -8.01
CA ASP A 162 -6.31 -11.70 -9.24
C ASP A 162 -6.94 -13.10 -9.37
N MET A 163 -6.25 -14.14 -8.88
CA MET A 163 -6.74 -15.51 -8.91
C MET A 163 -7.75 -15.82 -7.80
N SER A 164 -7.96 -14.89 -6.89
CA SER A 164 -8.85 -15.08 -5.77
C SER A 164 -10.23 -14.49 -6.08
N ASP A 165 -11.26 -14.95 -5.35
CA ASP A 165 -12.58 -14.34 -5.36
C ASP A 165 -12.64 -13.17 -4.38
N TYR A 166 -11.55 -12.44 -4.27
CA TYR A 166 -11.42 -11.29 -3.38
C TYR A 166 -12.09 -10.09 -4.02
N ASP A 167 -13.38 -10.06 -3.96
CA ASP A 167 -14.14 -8.94 -4.52
C ASP A 167 -14.85 -8.15 -3.44
#